data_eaf99c4f51d2213bfcf0a34669256fad
#
_entry.id   eaf99c4f51d2213bfcf0a34669256fad
#
_cell.length_a   1.000
_cell.length_b   1.000
_cell.length_c   1.000
_cell.angle_alpha   90.00
_cell.angle_beta   90.00
_cell.angle_gamma   90.00
#
_symmetry.space_group_name_H-M   'P 1'
#
loop_
_entity.id
_entity.type
_entity.pdbx_description
1 polymer ?
#
loop_
_entity_poly.entity_id
_entity_poly.type
_entity_poly.pdbx_seq_one_letter_code
_entity_poly.pdbx_strand_id
1 'polypeptide(L)'
;MRLKPQLFTMLLGACALLALISGAVRAQEIPLVTGEHWTKSTDEAKKAYLVGIANIVQVESAYSAPNQPSDAQSVLPRLVKGLKGQTLDGVREALNKWYSAHPDRLQRPVIETIWFEMVVPGLEKTK
;
A
#
# COMPACT_ATOMS: atom_id res chain seq x y z
N MET A 1 -22.89 36.72 -50.39
CA MET A 1 -22.66 37.11 -48.97
C MET A 1 -21.24 36.74 -48.58
N ARG A 2 -20.44 37.71 -48.33
CA ARG A 2 -19.07 37.47 -47.83
C ARG A 2 -19.12 37.43 -46.31
N LEU A 3 -18.88 36.26 -45.71
CA LEU A 3 -18.68 36.10 -44.29
C LEU A 3 -17.39 36.82 -43.89
N LYS A 4 -17.48 37.75 -42.96
CA LYS A 4 -16.32 38.50 -42.47
C LYS A 4 -15.31 37.55 -41.80
N PRO A 5 -14.01 37.65 -42.12
CA PRO A 5 -12.99 36.72 -41.62
C PRO A 5 -12.78 36.80 -40.08
N GLN A 6 -13.41 37.76 -39.42
CA GLN A 6 -13.30 37.94 -37.97
C GLN A 6 -14.05 36.89 -37.15
N LEU A 7 -15.09 36.25 -37.70
CA LEU A 7 -15.81 35.18 -37.02
C LEU A 7 -15.05 33.84 -36.99
N PHE A 8 -14.17 33.63 -37.97
CA PHE A 8 -13.38 32.40 -38.04
C PHE A 8 -12.23 32.38 -37.06
N THR A 9 -11.67 33.53 -36.75
CA THR A 9 -10.57 33.67 -35.75
C THR A 9 -11.04 33.51 -34.31
N MET A 10 -12.30 33.86 -33.98
CA MET A 10 -12.85 33.66 -32.63
C MET A 10 -13.20 32.20 -32.36
N LEU A 11 -13.59 31.40 -33.37
CA LEU A 11 -13.90 29.99 -33.16
C LEU A 11 -12.66 29.15 -32.90
N LEU A 12 -11.51 29.50 -33.48
CA LEU A 12 -10.24 28.78 -33.24
C LEU A 12 -9.65 29.09 -31.85
N GLY A 13 -9.90 30.29 -31.31
CA GLY A 13 -9.44 30.66 -29.96
C GLY A 13 -10.17 29.92 -28.84
N ALA A 14 -11.47 29.65 -29.03
CA ALA A 14 -12.27 28.94 -28.01
C ALA A 14 -11.92 27.45 -27.93
N CYS A 15 -11.55 26.80 -29.03
CA CYS A 15 -11.12 25.38 -29.00
C CYS A 15 -9.74 25.19 -28.36
N ALA A 16 -8.84 26.17 -28.47
CA ALA A 16 -7.51 26.10 -27.87
C ALA A 16 -7.55 26.25 -26.34
N LEU A 17 -8.50 27.02 -25.78
CA LEU A 17 -8.65 27.18 -24.33
C LEU A 17 -9.25 25.93 -23.66
N LEU A 18 -10.10 25.17 -24.34
CA LEU A 18 -10.69 23.93 -23.82
C LEU A 18 -9.69 22.77 -23.76
N ALA A 19 -8.63 22.80 -24.55
CA ALA A 19 -7.58 21.78 -24.53
C ALA A 19 -6.63 21.90 -23.33
N LEU A 20 -6.58 23.06 -22.66
CA LEU A 20 -5.72 23.29 -21.50
C LEU A 20 -6.33 22.83 -20.17
N ILE A 21 -7.63 22.48 -20.14
CA ILE A 21 -8.32 22.03 -18.93
C ILE A 21 -8.32 20.49 -18.82
N SER A 22 -7.84 19.80 -19.83
CA SER A 22 -7.60 18.34 -19.77
C SER A 22 -6.29 18.04 -19.04
N GLY A 23 -6.04 18.71 -17.90
CA GLY A 23 -5.11 18.24 -16.91
C GLY A 23 -5.64 16.88 -16.44
N ALA A 24 -5.04 15.79 -16.93
CA ALA A 24 -5.33 14.46 -16.42
C ALA A 24 -5.23 14.53 -14.91
N VAL A 25 -6.35 14.38 -14.20
CA VAL A 25 -6.35 14.12 -12.77
C VAL A 25 -5.68 12.76 -12.63
N ARG A 26 -4.35 12.77 -12.52
CA ARG A 26 -3.61 11.58 -12.15
C ARG A 26 -4.05 11.26 -10.74
N ALA A 27 -4.64 10.08 -10.56
CA ALA A 27 -4.83 9.53 -9.22
C ALA A 27 -3.47 9.66 -8.50
N GLN A 28 -3.43 10.38 -7.38
CA GLN A 28 -2.21 10.57 -6.63
C GLN A 28 -1.79 9.20 -6.12
N GLU A 29 -0.68 8.68 -6.63
CA GLU A 29 -0.12 7.43 -6.16
C GLU A 29 0.29 7.61 -4.70
N ILE A 30 -0.33 6.83 -3.81
CA ILE A 30 0.01 6.86 -2.38
C ILE A 30 1.34 6.13 -2.22
N PRO A 31 2.40 6.82 -1.76
CA PRO A 31 3.70 6.19 -1.60
C PRO A 31 3.64 5.10 -0.53
N LEU A 32 4.35 4.00 -0.77
CA LEU A 32 4.51 2.94 0.22
C LEU A 32 5.37 3.43 1.39
N VAL A 33 5.01 3.02 2.60
CA VAL A 33 5.85 3.26 3.80
C VAL A 33 7.09 2.37 3.71
N THR A 34 8.26 3.01 3.62
CA THR A 34 9.56 2.33 3.52
C THR A 34 10.22 2.20 4.90
N GLY A 35 11.32 1.45 4.98
CA GLY A 35 12.16 1.38 6.17
C GLY A 35 12.71 2.73 6.62
N GLU A 36 12.97 3.65 5.68
CA GLU A 36 13.37 5.02 6.01
C GLU A 36 12.27 5.76 6.77
N HIS A 37 11.03 5.69 6.29
CA HIS A 37 9.88 6.24 7.01
C HIS A 37 9.70 5.57 8.37
N TRP A 38 9.84 4.25 8.42
CA TRP A 38 9.71 3.47 9.65
C TRP A 38 10.72 3.88 10.72
N THR A 39 12.00 3.94 10.38
CA THR A 39 13.08 4.25 11.34
C THR A 39 13.02 5.68 11.88
N LYS A 40 12.44 6.60 11.10
CA LYS A 40 12.22 8.02 11.49
C LYS A 40 10.91 8.26 12.23
N SER A 41 10.02 7.26 12.29
CA SER A 41 8.70 7.39 12.93
C SER A 41 8.76 7.15 14.42
N THR A 42 7.82 7.78 15.15
CA THR A 42 7.60 7.49 16.58
C THR A 42 7.02 6.08 16.77
N ASP A 43 7.10 5.55 17.97
CA ASP A 43 6.50 4.24 18.31
C ASP A 43 4.98 4.25 18.12
N GLU A 44 4.31 5.35 18.41
CA GLU A 44 2.87 5.53 18.18
C GLU A 44 2.52 5.45 16.70
N ALA A 45 3.30 6.11 15.84
CA ALA A 45 3.08 6.07 14.39
C ALA A 45 3.33 4.66 13.83
N LYS A 46 4.37 3.98 14.27
CA LYS A 46 4.64 2.58 13.93
C LYS A 46 3.49 1.66 14.34
N LYS A 47 3.01 1.83 15.57
CA LYS A 47 1.88 1.07 16.10
C LYS A 47 0.60 1.33 15.31
N ALA A 48 0.29 2.59 14.98
CA ALA A 48 -0.87 2.94 14.18
C ALA A 48 -0.84 2.28 12.79
N TYR A 49 0.32 2.24 12.14
CA TYR A 49 0.51 1.54 10.87
C TYR A 49 0.21 0.04 10.97
N LEU A 50 0.72 -0.62 12.01
CA LEU A 50 0.50 -2.05 12.24
C LEU A 50 -0.96 -2.35 12.63
N VAL A 51 -1.63 -1.46 13.36
CA VAL A 51 -3.06 -1.58 13.67
C VAL A 51 -3.90 -1.56 12.40
N GLY A 52 -3.55 -0.72 11.42
CA GLY A 52 -4.22 -0.72 10.11
C GLY A 52 -4.12 -2.09 9.41
N ILE A 53 -2.95 -2.70 9.39
CA ILE A 53 -2.73 -4.05 8.84
C ILE A 53 -3.50 -5.10 9.64
N ALA A 54 -3.46 -5.03 10.98
CA ALA A 54 -4.16 -5.97 11.85
C ALA A 54 -5.68 -5.92 11.66
N ASN A 55 -6.25 -4.74 11.41
CA ASN A 55 -7.68 -4.59 11.10
C ASN A 55 -8.07 -5.33 9.81
N ILE A 56 -7.28 -5.23 8.77
CA ILE A 56 -7.50 -5.96 7.51
C ILE A 56 -7.43 -7.48 7.76
N VAL A 57 -6.44 -7.92 8.53
CA VAL A 57 -6.30 -9.34 8.91
C VAL A 57 -7.50 -9.84 9.71
N GLN A 58 -8.03 -9.04 10.64
CA GLN A 58 -9.23 -9.38 11.41
C GLN A 58 -10.48 -9.49 10.54
N VAL A 59 -10.68 -8.54 9.62
CA VAL A 59 -11.80 -8.58 8.67
C VAL A 59 -11.72 -9.84 7.81
N GLU A 60 -10.57 -10.16 7.25
CA GLU A 60 -10.37 -11.38 6.48
C GLU A 60 -10.71 -12.63 7.31
N SER A 61 -10.20 -12.71 8.54
CA SER A 61 -10.46 -13.84 9.44
C SER A 61 -11.95 -14.00 9.77
N ALA A 62 -12.67 -12.88 9.94
CA ALA A 62 -14.09 -12.90 10.31
C ALA A 62 -15.03 -13.26 9.16
N TYR A 63 -14.73 -12.78 7.94
CA TYR A 63 -15.66 -12.86 6.82
C TYR A 63 -15.31 -13.94 5.79
N SER A 64 -14.04 -14.29 5.67
CA SER A 64 -13.59 -15.25 4.65
C SER A 64 -13.47 -16.69 5.18
N ALA A 65 -13.13 -16.88 6.45
CA ALA A 65 -12.84 -18.19 7.01
C ALA A 65 -14.00 -19.22 6.99
N PRO A 66 -15.30 -18.85 7.15
CA PRO A 66 -16.39 -19.83 7.16
C PRO A 66 -16.82 -20.31 5.77
N ASN A 67 -16.56 -19.57 4.71
CA ASN A 67 -17.27 -19.72 3.43
C ASN A 67 -16.38 -19.84 2.19
N GLN A 68 -15.06 -19.76 2.32
CA GLN A 68 -14.19 -19.87 1.17
C GLN A 68 -13.46 -21.21 1.12
N PRO A 69 -13.47 -21.88 -0.06
CA PRO A 69 -12.40 -22.79 -0.38
C PRO A 69 -11.10 -21.99 -0.24
N SER A 70 -10.17 -22.53 0.55
CA SER A 70 -8.88 -21.88 0.80
C SER A 70 -8.21 -21.58 -0.55
N ASP A 71 -8.35 -20.36 -1.05
CA ASP A 71 -7.52 -19.92 -2.14
C ASP A 71 -6.11 -19.72 -1.57
N ALA A 72 -5.35 -20.81 -1.57
CA ALA A 72 -3.98 -20.86 -1.07
C ALA A 72 -3.05 -19.86 -1.78
N GLN A 73 -3.52 -19.22 -2.87
CA GLN A 73 -2.79 -18.27 -3.68
C GLN A 73 -3.08 -16.81 -3.28
N SER A 74 -4.19 -16.53 -2.62
CA SER A 74 -4.57 -15.17 -2.24
C SER A 74 -3.67 -14.61 -1.14
N VAL A 75 -3.34 -13.33 -1.25
CA VAL A 75 -2.42 -12.64 -0.32
C VAL A 75 -3.00 -12.56 1.08
N LEU A 76 -4.28 -12.16 1.23
CA LEU A 76 -4.90 -11.95 2.54
C LEU A 76 -4.99 -13.23 3.39
N PRO A 77 -5.50 -14.37 2.90
CA PRO A 77 -5.48 -15.63 3.65
C PRO A 77 -4.06 -16.07 4.07
N ARG A 78 -3.08 -15.84 3.21
CA ARG A 78 -1.67 -16.15 3.53
C ARG A 78 -1.10 -15.22 4.59
N LEU A 79 -1.46 -13.93 4.55
CA LEU A 79 -1.08 -12.96 5.57
C LEU A 79 -1.64 -13.37 6.94
N VAL A 80 -2.93 -13.72 7.01
CA VAL A 80 -3.59 -14.23 8.22
C VAL A 80 -2.86 -15.45 8.78
N LYS A 81 -2.62 -16.44 7.92
CA LYS A 81 -1.97 -17.69 8.32
C LYS A 81 -0.52 -17.49 8.75
N GLY A 82 0.25 -16.68 8.00
CA GLY A 82 1.66 -16.46 8.27
C GLY A 82 1.93 -15.61 9.52
N LEU A 83 0.99 -14.72 9.89
CA LEU A 83 1.09 -13.90 11.10
C LEU A 83 0.41 -14.52 12.32
N LYS A 84 -0.13 -15.72 12.20
CA LYS A 84 -0.79 -16.41 13.32
C LYS A 84 0.15 -16.53 14.51
N GLY A 85 -0.33 -16.07 15.69
CA GLY A 85 0.44 -16.08 16.92
C GLY A 85 1.42 -14.91 17.09
N GLN A 86 1.53 -14.01 16.11
CA GLN A 86 2.28 -12.77 16.24
C GLN A 86 1.48 -11.71 17.02
N THR A 87 2.18 -10.88 17.77
CA THR A 87 1.61 -9.70 18.45
C THR A 87 2.03 -8.44 17.72
N LEU A 88 1.27 -7.34 17.90
CA LEU A 88 1.65 -6.04 17.33
C LEU A 88 3.04 -5.60 17.79
N ASP A 89 3.34 -5.74 19.07
CA ASP A 89 4.65 -5.41 19.63
C ASP A 89 5.74 -6.33 19.09
N GLY A 90 5.47 -7.62 18.94
CA GLY A 90 6.40 -8.57 18.35
C GLY A 90 6.77 -8.23 16.91
N VAL A 91 5.78 -7.85 16.09
CA VAL A 91 6.01 -7.41 14.70
C VAL A 91 6.79 -6.09 14.69
N ARG A 92 6.44 -5.13 15.54
CA ARG A 92 7.15 -3.85 15.65
C ARG A 92 8.64 -4.07 15.98
N GLU A 93 8.93 -4.87 17.01
CA GLU A 93 10.30 -5.17 17.43
C GLU A 93 11.09 -5.90 16.34
N ALA A 94 10.46 -6.85 15.67
CA ALA A 94 11.10 -7.57 14.56
C ALA A 94 11.46 -6.62 13.40
N LEU A 95 10.58 -5.68 13.05
CA LEU A 95 10.86 -4.65 12.04
C LEU A 95 11.98 -3.70 12.47
N ASN A 96 11.96 -3.24 13.72
CA ASN A 96 13.02 -2.39 14.28
C ASN A 96 14.38 -3.09 14.17
N LYS A 97 14.45 -4.34 14.58
CA LYS A 97 15.65 -5.16 14.52
C LYS A 97 16.11 -5.38 13.07
N TRP A 98 15.18 -5.70 12.18
CA TRP A 98 15.52 -5.99 10.79
C TRP A 98 16.12 -4.76 10.09
N TYR A 99 15.49 -3.58 10.18
CA TYR A 99 16.01 -2.36 9.55
C TYR A 99 17.31 -1.87 10.20
N SER A 100 17.49 -2.08 11.50
CA SER A 100 18.76 -1.78 12.17
C SER A 100 19.89 -2.66 11.65
N ALA A 101 19.60 -3.90 11.31
CA ALA A 101 20.58 -4.85 10.76
C ALA A 101 20.83 -4.66 9.24
N HIS A 102 19.92 -3.96 8.54
CA HIS A 102 19.99 -3.75 7.10
C HIS A 102 19.90 -2.27 6.71
N PRO A 103 20.86 -1.43 7.10
CA PRO A 103 20.85 0.01 6.81
C PRO A 103 20.95 0.31 5.30
N ASP A 104 21.42 -0.64 4.51
CA ASP A 104 21.47 -0.60 3.04
C ASP A 104 20.11 -0.85 2.36
N ARG A 105 19.09 -1.30 3.11
CA ARG A 105 17.76 -1.66 2.60
C ARG A 105 16.62 -0.81 3.13
N LEU A 106 16.88 0.42 3.54
CA LEU A 106 15.86 1.33 4.06
C LEU A 106 14.81 1.75 3.02
N GLN A 107 15.06 1.56 1.74
CA GLN A 107 14.07 1.80 0.68
C GLN A 107 13.06 0.67 0.51
N ARG A 108 13.31 -0.50 1.11
CA ARG A 108 12.37 -1.62 1.07
C ARG A 108 11.07 -1.27 1.82
N PRO A 109 9.89 -1.47 1.19
CA PRO A 109 8.62 -1.22 1.85
C PRO A 109 8.43 -2.07 3.12
N VAL A 110 7.83 -1.47 4.15
CA VAL A 110 7.56 -2.16 5.42
C VAL A 110 6.66 -3.37 5.22
N ILE A 111 5.62 -3.25 4.39
CA ILE A 111 4.71 -4.38 4.11
C ILE A 111 5.42 -5.55 3.40
N GLU A 112 6.39 -5.25 2.55
CA GLU A 112 7.22 -6.26 1.89
C GLU A 112 8.14 -6.96 2.90
N THR A 113 8.71 -6.21 3.83
CA THR A 113 9.54 -6.79 4.91
C THR A 113 8.70 -7.70 5.81
N ILE A 114 7.48 -7.29 6.19
CA ILE A 114 6.54 -8.17 6.92
C ILE A 114 6.29 -9.46 6.13
N TRP A 115 6.05 -9.33 4.82
CA TRP A 115 5.75 -10.48 3.97
C TRP A 115 6.89 -11.49 3.93
N PHE A 116 8.08 -11.06 3.56
CA PHE A 116 9.19 -11.98 3.35
C PHE A 116 9.86 -12.45 4.65
N GLU A 117 9.91 -11.62 5.68
CA GLU A 117 10.62 -11.95 6.92
C GLU A 117 9.72 -12.59 8.00
N MET A 118 8.40 -12.47 7.88
CA MET A 118 7.46 -12.96 8.89
C MET A 118 6.40 -13.89 8.33
N VAL A 119 5.69 -13.46 7.27
CA VAL A 119 4.58 -14.23 6.70
C VAL A 119 5.10 -15.50 6.03
N VAL A 120 6.04 -15.40 5.12
CA VAL A 120 6.57 -16.56 4.38
C VAL A 120 7.16 -17.60 5.35
N PRO A 121 8.04 -17.25 6.31
CA PRO A 121 8.52 -18.20 7.31
C PRO A 121 7.41 -18.78 8.20
N GLY A 122 6.39 -17.97 8.52
CA GLY A 122 5.22 -18.43 9.29
C GLY A 122 4.39 -19.48 8.55
N LEU A 123 4.27 -19.36 7.23
CA LEU A 123 3.57 -20.34 6.39
C LEU A 123 4.29 -21.70 6.33
N GLU A 124 5.60 -21.69 6.36
CA GLU A 124 6.42 -22.92 6.33
C GLU A 124 6.30 -23.72 7.63
N LYS A 125 6.14 -23.05 8.76
CA LYS A 125 5.96 -23.68 10.08
C LYS A 125 4.59 -24.36 10.27
N THR A 126 3.63 -24.04 9.40
CA THR A 126 2.25 -24.54 9.49
C THR A 126 1.94 -25.68 8.51
N LYS A 127 2.96 -26.19 7.83
CA LYS A 127 2.90 -27.45 7.05
C LYS A 127 3.18 -28.62 7.94
#